data_23cc0ebdf4f657addae48632af333963
#
_entry.id   23cc0ebdf4f657addae48632af333963
#
_cell.length_a   1.000
_cell.length_b   1.000
_cell.length_c   1.000
_cell.angle_alpha   90.00
_cell.angle_beta   90.00
_cell.angle_gamma   90.00
#
_symmetry.space_group_name_H-M   'P 1'
#
loop_
_entity.id
_entity.type
_entity.pdbx_description
1 polymer ?
#
loop_
_entity_poly.entity_id
_entity_poly.type
_entity_poly.pdbx_seq_one_letter_code
_entity_poly.pdbx_strand_id
1 'polypeptide(L)'
;MAKQRVFSGVQPTGNLHLGNYLGAIRNWIEIQNQYKDEYENYFCIVDLHAITVPQDPKALAKNTYHLAAIYLACGLDLNYSTIFVQSHVPAHSELTWLFNCITPLNWLEDMIQYKEKAIKQGENVNVGLLDYPVLMAADILLYQADKVPVGEDQKQHLELTRDIVNRFNHQFGKPDKPVLKLPEPIIRKDGARVMSLTDGTSKMSKSDPSELSRINLTDTPAEITKKIKRCKTDPVRGLEFDNPERPECNNLLTLYMLLAGKTKQEVAAECQD
;
A
#
# COMPACT_ATOMS: atom_id res chain seq x y z
N MET A 1 -5.53 -4.40 -29.08
CA MET A 1 -6.56 -4.27 -28.04
C MET A 1 -6.21 -3.04 -27.20
N ALA A 2 -7.18 -2.37 -26.58
CA ALA A 2 -6.86 -1.29 -25.63
C ALA A 2 -6.12 -1.89 -24.43
N LYS A 3 -5.12 -1.16 -23.91
CA LYS A 3 -4.38 -1.58 -22.71
C LYS A 3 -5.32 -1.59 -21.50
N GLN A 4 -5.11 -2.52 -20.59
CA GLN A 4 -5.79 -2.52 -19.28
C GLN A 4 -5.17 -1.45 -18.36
N ARG A 5 -5.98 -0.83 -17.53
CA ARG A 5 -5.53 0.21 -16.62
C ARG A 5 -5.29 -0.37 -15.23
N VAL A 6 -4.11 -0.10 -14.72
CA VAL A 6 -3.70 -0.46 -13.35
C VAL A 6 -3.66 0.81 -12.51
N PHE A 7 -4.31 0.82 -11.37
CA PHE A 7 -4.30 1.94 -10.43
C PHE A 7 -3.83 1.49 -9.04
N SER A 8 -2.92 2.25 -8.45
CA SER A 8 -2.55 2.08 -7.04
C SER A 8 -1.99 3.38 -6.47
N GLY A 9 -1.87 3.48 -5.15
CA GLY A 9 -1.37 4.70 -4.51
C GLY A 9 -0.80 4.47 -3.12
N VAL A 10 0.06 5.39 -2.69
CA VAL A 10 0.62 5.43 -1.34
C VAL A 10 0.49 6.83 -0.76
N GLN A 11 0.15 6.90 0.52
CA GLN A 11 0.08 8.17 1.26
C GLN A 11 1.47 8.75 1.51
N PRO A 12 1.67 10.07 1.29
CA PRO A 12 2.95 10.75 1.54
C PRO A 12 3.14 11.06 3.04
N THR A 13 2.94 10.08 3.91
CA THR A 13 3.07 10.22 5.36
C THR A 13 4.34 9.55 5.85
N GLY A 14 5.19 10.32 6.56
CA GLY A 14 6.44 9.83 7.13
C GLY A 14 7.41 9.21 6.11
N ASN A 15 8.50 8.63 6.62
CA ASN A 15 9.49 7.97 5.77
C ASN A 15 8.97 6.61 5.27
N LEU A 16 9.15 6.33 3.98
CA LEU A 16 8.92 5.00 3.45
C LEU A 16 10.00 4.04 3.98
N HIS A 17 9.54 2.88 4.43
CA HIS A 17 10.41 1.81 4.89
C HIS A 17 10.36 0.59 3.98
N LEU A 18 11.25 -0.34 4.22
CA LEU A 18 11.42 -1.56 3.42
C LEU A 18 10.12 -2.35 3.25
N GLY A 19 9.24 -2.36 4.25
CA GLY A 19 7.91 -2.98 4.14
C GLY A 19 7.00 -2.31 3.09
N ASN A 20 7.10 -0.99 2.89
CA ASN A 20 6.36 -0.30 1.83
C ASN A 20 6.93 -0.63 0.44
N TYR A 21 8.27 -0.72 0.34
CA TYR A 21 8.93 -1.11 -0.90
C TYR A 21 8.56 -2.53 -1.32
N LEU A 22 8.76 -3.51 -0.45
CA LEU A 22 8.49 -4.92 -0.74
C LEU A 22 6.98 -5.21 -0.88
N GLY A 23 6.15 -4.48 -0.14
CA GLY A 23 4.70 -4.69 -0.14
C GLY A 23 3.96 -4.02 -1.31
N ALA A 24 4.49 -2.93 -1.86
CA ALA A 24 3.81 -2.17 -2.92
C ALA A 24 4.74 -1.80 -4.09
N ILE A 25 5.77 -0.95 -3.86
CA ILE A 25 6.54 -0.31 -4.93
C ILE A 25 7.24 -1.33 -5.82
N ARG A 26 7.87 -2.35 -5.24
CA ARG A 26 8.51 -3.44 -6.00
C ARG A 26 7.51 -4.16 -6.92
N ASN A 27 6.29 -4.40 -6.42
CA ASN A 27 5.25 -5.04 -7.21
C ASN A 27 4.83 -4.19 -8.41
N TRP A 28 4.75 -2.86 -8.24
CA TRP A 28 4.45 -1.94 -9.32
C TRP A 28 5.52 -1.93 -10.41
N ILE A 29 6.80 -1.96 -9.99
CA ILE A 29 7.95 -2.05 -10.91
C ILE A 29 7.91 -3.37 -11.69
N GLU A 30 7.61 -4.48 -11.02
CA GLU A 30 7.49 -5.78 -11.67
C GLU A 30 6.31 -5.80 -12.66
N ILE A 31 5.15 -5.28 -12.28
CA ILE A 31 3.98 -5.13 -13.17
C ILE A 31 4.34 -4.24 -14.38
N GLN A 32 4.96 -3.08 -14.14
CA GLN A 32 5.43 -2.18 -15.20
C GLN A 32 6.34 -2.90 -16.20
N ASN A 33 7.35 -3.63 -15.70
CA ASN A 33 8.35 -4.26 -16.56
C ASN A 33 7.80 -5.48 -17.32
N GLN A 34 6.93 -6.26 -16.67
CA GLN A 34 6.36 -7.47 -17.25
C GLN A 34 5.26 -7.18 -18.25
N TYR A 35 4.43 -6.16 -18.01
CA TYR A 35 3.21 -5.90 -18.76
C TYR A 35 3.17 -4.51 -19.43
N LYS A 36 4.34 -3.92 -19.73
CA LYS A 36 4.47 -2.57 -20.31
C LYS A 36 3.70 -2.36 -21.63
N ASP A 37 3.48 -3.42 -22.38
CA ASP A 37 2.71 -3.38 -23.65
C ASP A 37 1.22 -3.66 -23.45
N GLU A 38 0.84 -4.24 -22.31
CA GLU A 38 -0.54 -4.65 -22.00
C GLU A 38 -1.23 -3.69 -21.03
N TYR A 39 -0.46 -3.01 -20.16
CA TYR A 39 -0.99 -2.15 -19.09
C TYR A 39 -0.63 -0.68 -19.29
N GLU A 40 -1.57 0.18 -18.87
CA GLU A 40 -1.36 1.59 -18.56
C GLU A 40 -1.35 1.73 -17.04
N ASN A 41 -0.23 2.12 -16.46
CA ASN A 41 -0.06 2.17 -15.01
C ASN A 41 -0.24 3.59 -14.48
N TYR A 42 -1.08 3.74 -13.47
CA TYR A 42 -1.38 4.98 -12.76
C TYR A 42 -1.01 4.83 -11.29
N PHE A 43 0.07 5.48 -10.85
CA PHE A 43 0.55 5.43 -9.47
C PHE A 43 0.37 6.80 -8.82
N CYS A 44 -0.60 6.87 -7.93
CA CYS A 44 -1.05 8.10 -7.30
C CYS A 44 -0.33 8.33 -5.95
N ILE A 45 0.09 9.57 -5.71
CA ILE A 45 0.47 10.04 -4.38
C ILE A 45 -0.80 10.56 -3.72
N VAL A 46 -1.36 9.78 -2.80
CA VAL A 46 -2.71 10.01 -2.27
C VAL A 46 -2.66 10.92 -1.03
N ASP A 47 -2.42 12.19 -1.27
CA ASP A 47 -2.27 13.23 -0.25
C ASP A 47 -3.60 13.60 0.43
N LEU A 48 -4.73 13.49 -0.26
CA LEU A 48 -6.05 13.68 0.35
C LEU A 48 -6.36 12.57 1.38
N HIS A 49 -5.93 11.34 1.15
CA HIS A 49 -6.02 10.29 2.16
C HIS A 49 -5.12 10.57 3.38
N ALA A 50 -4.00 11.24 3.18
CA ALA A 50 -3.09 11.55 4.28
C ALA A 50 -3.72 12.50 5.30
N ILE A 51 -4.56 13.45 4.87
CA ILE A 51 -5.20 14.46 5.74
C ILE A 51 -6.41 13.94 6.53
N THR A 52 -6.77 12.66 6.38
CA THR A 52 -7.77 12.01 7.27
C THR A 52 -7.29 11.92 8.72
N VAL A 53 -6.00 12.11 8.95
CA VAL A 53 -5.39 12.35 10.26
C VAL A 53 -4.62 13.67 10.23
N PRO A 54 -4.44 14.35 11.38
CA PRO A 54 -3.71 15.62 11.43
C PRO A 54 -2.33 15.53 10.80
N GLN A 55 -2.01 16.48 9.90
CA GLN A 55 -0.71 16.59 9.25
C GLN A 55 -0.16 18.02 9.39
N ASP A 56 1.14 18.16 9.51
CA ASP A 56 1.80 19.45 9.29
C ASP A 56 1.81 19.77 7.80
N PRO A 57 1.25 20.91 7.34
CA PRO A 57 1.13 21.19 5.91
C PRO A 57 2.48 21.28 5.18
N LYS A 58 3.52 21.81 5.84
CA LYS A 58 4.85 21.93 5.23
C LYS A 58 5.52 20.57 5.09
N ALA A 59 5.38 19.74 6.12
CA ALA A 59 5.86 18.37 6.08
C ALA A 59 5.13 17.54 5.02
N LEU A 60 3.80 17.66 4.91
CA LEU A 60 3.01 16.97 3.89
C LEU A 60 3.45 17.35 2.48
N ALA A 61 3.59 18.64 2.18
CA ALA A 61 4.06 19.11 0.88
C ALA A 61 5.45 18.54 0.55
N LYS A 62 6.40 18.64 1.50
CA LYS A 62 7.75 18.07 1.35
C LYS A 62 7.71 16.56 1.09
N ASN A 63 6.92 15.83 1.86
CA ASN A 63 6.81 14.37 1.76
C ASN A 63 6.17 13.94 0.43
N THR A 64 5.26 14.74 -0.14
CA THR A 64 4.65 14.49 -1.45
C THR A 64 5.71 14.49 -2.54
N TYR A 65 6.57 15.52 -2.60
CA TYR A 65 7.68 15.57 -3.56
C TYR A 65 8.71 14.46 -3.30
N HIS A 66 9.02 14.22 -2.03
CA HIS A 66 9.98 13.17 -1.65
C HIS A 66 9.49 11.79 -2.07
N LEU A 67 8.20 11.50 -1.92
CA LEU A 67 7.60 10.24 -2.35
C LEU A 67 7.69 10.05 -3.86
N ALA A 68 7.45 11.11 -4.65
CA ALA A 68 7.63 11.07 -6.11
C ALA A 68 9.08 10.72 -6.49
N ALA A 69 10.06 11.35 -5.82
CA ALA A 69 11.48 11.06 -6.03
C ALA A 69 11.84 9.60 -5.68
N ILE A 70 11.29 9.07 -4.58
CA ILE A 70 11.48 7.67 -4.19
C ILE A 70 10.90 6.71 -5.24
N TYR A 71 9.72 6.98 -5.78
CA TYR A 71 9.13 6.16 -6.84
C TYR A 71 10.07 6.03 -8.04
N LEU A 72 10.60 7.14 -8.51
CA LEU A 72 11.56 7.18 -9.63
C LEU A 72 12.88 6.48 -9.27
N ALA A 73 13.42 6.74 -8.07
CA ALA A 73 14.66 6.14 -7.60
C ALA A 73 14.54 4.61 -7.44
N CYS A 74 13.35 4.10 -7.11
CA CYS A 74 13.06 2.67 -7.03
C CYS A 74 12.92 1.99 -8.40
N GLY A 75 12.76 2.76 -9.50
CA GLY A 75 12.71 2.22 -10.85
C GLY A 75 11.36 2.34 -11.57
N LEU A 76 10.43 3.16 -11.07
CA LEU A 76 9.26 3.51 -11.87
C LEU A 76 9.70 4.42 -13.03
N ASP A 77 9.34 4.02 -14.25
CA ASP A 77 9.70 4.70 -15.49
C ASP A 77 8.49 5.44 -16.05
N LEU A 78 8.63 6.76 -16.25
CA LEU A 78 7.59 7.64 -16.77
C LEU A 78 7.20 7.35 -18.24
N ASN A 79 7.98 6.55 -18.97
CA ASN A 79 7.59 6.05 -20.30
C ASN A 79 6.49 4.97 -20.22
N TYR A 80 6.34 4.29 -19.08
CA TYR A 80 5.41 3.17 -18.89
C TYR A 80 4.42 3.39 -17.74
N SER A 81 4.65 4.42 -16.91
CA SER A 81 3.81 4.70 -15.73
C SER A 81 3.55 6.20 -15.59
N THR A 82 2.31 6.54 -15.28
CA THR A 82 1.93 7.91 -14.91
C THR A 82 2.00 8.05 -13.39
N ILE A 83 2.83 8.98 -12.90
CA ILE A 83 2.92 9.33 -11.48
C ILE A 83 2.30 10.72 -11.30
N PHE A 84 1.38 10.86 -10.36
CA PHE A 84 0.70 12.14 -10.12
C PHE A 84 0.26 12.28 -8.66
N VAL A 85 -0.09 13.51 -8.28
CA VAL A 85 -0.59 13.85 -6.95
C VAL A 85 -2.10 13.94 -6.99
N GLN A 86 -2.78 13.28 -6.07
CA GLN A 86 -4.24 13.16 -6.02
C GLN A 86 -4.93 14.53 -5.98
N SER A 87 -4.49 15.43 -5.10
CA SER A 87 -5.08 16.77 -4.97
C SER A 87 -4.90 17.68 -6.20
N HIS A 88 -3.98 17.32 -7.11
CA HIS A 88 -3.81 18.06 -8.37
C HIS A 88 -4.86 17.69 -9.43
N VAL A 89 -5.71 16.70 -9.17
CA VAL A 89 -6.82 16.30 -10.02
C VAL A 89 -8.14 16.44 -9.24
N PRO A 90 -8.82 17.60 -9.30
CA PRO A 90 -10.03 17.89 -8.50
C PRO A 90 -11.15 16.85 -8.68
N ALA A 91 -11.19 16.17 -9.82
CA ALA A 91 -12.19 15.16 -10.15
C ALA A 91 -12.24 13.99 -9.13
N HIS A 92 -11.16 13.73 -8.38
CA HIS A 92 -11.18 12.75 -7.28
C HIS A 92 -12.20 13.15 -6.22
N SER A 93 -12.16 14.40 -5.76
CA SER A 93 -13.10 14.93 -4.76
C SER A 93 -14.52 15.09 -5.33
N GLU A 94 -14.65 15.50 -6.58
CA GLU A 94 -15.94 15.65 -7.25
C GLU A 94 -16.65 14.29 -7.38
N LEU A 95 -15.94 13.27 -7.84
CA LEU A 95 -16.49 11.91 -7.97
C LEU A 95 -16.80 11.30 -6.60
N THR A 96 -15.98 11.58 -5.58
CA THR A 96 -16.26 11.18 -4.19
C THR A 96 -17.61 11.74 -3.74
N TRP A 97 -17.89 13.02 -3.98
CA TRP A 97 -19.18 13.60 -3.65
C TRP A 97 -20.35 12.90 -4.34
N LEU A 98 -20.21 12.60 -5.62
CA LEU A 98 -21.24 11.88 -6.37
C LEU A 98 -21.47 10.48 -5.80
N PHE A 99 -20.41 9.77 -5.43
CA PHE A 99 -20.53 8.45 -4.83
C PHE A 99 -21.10 8.49 -3.41
N ASN A 100 -20.80 9.52 -2.62
CA ASN A 100 -21.39 9.74 -1.31
C ASN A 100 -22.92 9.86 -1.39
N CYS A 101 -23.45 10.45 -2.46
CA CYS A 101 -24.89 10.58 -2.66
C CYS A 101 -25.62 9.26 -2.94
N ILE A 102 -24.87 8.18 -3.22
CA ILE A 102 -25.45 6.86 -3.51
C ILE A 102 -24.96 5.76 -2.57
N THR A 103 -23.94 6.01 -1.76
CA THR A 103 -23.36 5.01 -0.85
C THR A 103 -24.12 5.02 0.48
N PRO A 104 -24.71 3.89 0.92
CA PRO A 104 -25.37 3.81 2.21
C PRO A 104 -24.39 3.99 3.37
N LEU A 105 -24.76 4.78 4.38
CA LEU A 105 -23.91 5.09 5.53
C LEU A 105 -23.45 3.84 6.28
N ASN A 106 -24.33 2.86 6.46
CA ASN A 106 -24.03 1.61 7.16
C ASN A 106 -22.91 0.80 6.48
N TRP A 107 -22.72 0.92 5.16
CA TRP A 107 -21.60 0.26 4.47
C TRP A 107 -20.25 0.79 4.97
N LEU A 108 -20.18 2.09 5.27
CA LEU A 108 -18.97 2.74 5.78
C LEU A 108 -18.75 2.45 7.27
N GLU A 109 -19.83 2.44 8.06
CA GLU A 109 -19.78 2.10 9.48
C GLU A 109 -19.34 0.64 9.71
N ASP A 110 -19.60 -0.26 8.76
CA ASP A 110 -19.21 -1.67 8.83
C ASP A 110 -17.75 -1.95 8.39
N MET A 111 -17.05 -0.94 7.90
CA MET A 111 -15.63 -1.08 7.53
C MET A 111 -14.75 -1.37 8.74
N ILE A 112 -14.02 -2.50 8.70
CA ILE A 112 -13.14 -2.96 9.79
C ILE A 112 -12.09 -1.88 10.12
N GLN A 113 -11.46 -1.34 9.09
CA GLN A 113 -10.43 -0.30 9.28
C GLN A 113 -10.97 1.00 9.90
N TYR A 114 -12.23 1.36 9.61
CA TYR A 114 -12.88 2.48 10.27
C TYR A 114 -13.03 2.21 11.76
N LYS A 115 -13.61 1.05 12.13
CA LYS A 115 -13.82 0.66 13.53
C LYS A 115 -12.50 0.66 14.34
N GLU A 116 -11.45 0.08 13.78
CA GLU A 116 -10.12 0.02 14.44
C GLU A 116 -9.47 1.39 14.62
N LYS A 117 -9.53 2.24 13.59
CA LYS A 117 -8.94 3.59 13.63
C LYS A 117 -9.75 4.55 14.49
N ALA A 118 -11.09 4.45 14.48
CA ALA A 118 -11.96 5.26 15.31
C ALA A 118 -11.70 5.01 16.81
N ILE A 119 -11.51 3.75 17.22
CA ILE A 119 -11.12 3.42 18.60
C ILE A 119 -9.81 4.11 19.01
N LYS A 120 -8.82 4.15 18.09
CA LYS A 120 -7.52 4.77 18.35
C LYS A 120 -7.58 6.30 18.44
N GLN A 121 -8.48 6.93 17.69
CA GLN A 121 -8.66 8.40 17.67
C GLN A 121 -9.60 8.90 18.80
N GLY A 122 -10.43 8.03 19.38
CA GLY A 122 -11.36 8.39 20.44
C GLY A 122 -12.37 9.45 19.99
N GLU A 123 -12.52 10.53 20.77
CA GLU A 123 -13.49 11.61 20.47
C GLU A 123 -13.13 12.50 19.28
N ASN A 124 -11.91 12.37 18.73
CA ASN A 124 -11.41 13.20 17.63
C ASN A 124 -11.60 12.56 16.25
N VAL A 125 -12.52 11.61 16.11
CA VAL A 125 -12.85 10.99 14.82
C VAL A 125 -13.51 12.01 13.91
N ASN A 126 -12.91 12.29 12.77
CA ASN A 126 -13.46 13.19 11.77
C ASN A 126 -14.21 12.44 10.66
N VAL A 127 -15.08 13.15 9.94
CA VAL A 127 -15.86 12.57 8.83
C VAL A 127 -14.98 11.96 7.75
N GLY A 128 -13.82 12.56 7.48
CA GLY A 128 -12.86 12.03 6.48
C GLY A 128 -12.36 10.63 6.81
N LEU A 129 -12.30 10.24 8.09
CA LEU A 129 -11.96 8.86 8.46
C LEU A 129 -13.09 7.86 8.15
N LEU A 130 -14.34 8.27 8.22
CA LEU A 130 -15.48 7.45 7.81
C LEU A 130 -15.58 7.38 6.28
N ASP A 131 -15.31 8.50 5.60
CA ASP A 131 -15.58 8.70 4.18
C ASP A 131 -14.45 8.30 3.22
N TYR A 132 -13.20 8.13 3.73
CA TYR A 132 -12.06 7.81 2.85
C TYR A 132 -12.23 6.54 2.00
N PRO A 133 -13.02 5.51 2.34
CA PRO A 133 -13.25 4.38 1.46
C PRO A 133 -14.01 4.76 0.19
N VAL A 134 -14.88 5.78 0.24
CA VAL A 134 -15.56 6.32 -0.95
C VAL A 134 -14.60 7.12 -1.81
N LEU A 135 -13.69 7.90 -1.20
CA LEU A 135 -12.59 8.57 -1.92
C LEU A 135 -11.68 7.54 -2.61
N MET A 136 -11.36 6.42 -1.96
CA MET A 136 -10.59 5.34 -2.59
C MET A 136 -11.33 4.73 -3.77
N ALA A 137 -12.64 4.53 -3.67
CA ALA A 137 -13.46 4.08 -4.79
C ALA A 137 -13.42 5.08 -5.95
N ALA A 138 -13.53 6.39 -5.66
CA ALA A 138 -13.42 7.44 -6.66
C ALA A 138 -12.04 7.45 -7.34
N ASP A 139 -10.97 7.29 -6.58
CA ASP A 139 -9.59 7.20 -7.12
C ASP A 139 -9.47 6.11 -8.18
N ILE A 140 -10.01 4.93 -7.91
CA ILE A 140 -9.96 3.77 -8.80
C ILE A 140 -10.86 3.95 -10.03
N LEU A 141 -12.09 4.40 -9.78
CA LEU A 141 -13.14 4.43 -10.81
C LEU A 141 -13.03 5.62 -11.76
N LEU A 142 -12.42 6.73 -11.33
CA LEU A 142 -12.14 7.89 -12.18
C LEU A 142 -11.34 7.50 -13.43
N TYR A 143 -10.41 6.58 -13.28
CA TYR A 143 -9.55 6.09 -14.37
C TYR A 143 -10.10 4.83 -15.03
N GLN A 144 -11.29 4.33 -14.62
CA GLN A 144 -11.84 3.06 -15.13
C GLN A 144 -10.82 1.93 -14.98
N ALA A 145 -10.16 1.83 -13.83
CA ALA A 145 -9.12 0.86 -13.60
C ALA A 145 -9.65 -0.58 -13.73
N ASP A 146 -8.93 -1.39 -14.49
CA ASP A 146 -9.24 -2.82 -14.65
C ASP A 146 -8.63 -3.64 -13.51
N LYS A 147 -7.45 -3.22 -13.03
CA LYS A 147 -6.66 -3.94 -12.04
C LYS A 147 -6.18 -3.01 -10.92
N VAL A 148 -6.24 -3.50 -9.68
CA VAL A 148 -5.82 -2.73 -8.49
C VAL A 148 -4.88 -3.59 -7.63
N PRO A 149 -3.56 -3.34 -7.66
CA PRO A 149 -2.62 -3.97 -6.74
C PRO A 149 -2.88 -3.53 -5.30
N VAL A 150 -3.32 -4.45 -4.46
CA VAL A 150 -3.66 -4.18 -3.05
C VAL A 150 -3.11 -5.26 -2.13
N GLY A 151 -2.83 -4.87 -0.87
CA GLY A 151 -2.61 -5.83 0.20
C GLY A 151 -3.93 -6.45 0.69
N GLU A 152 -3.84 -7.57 1.39
CA GLU A 152 -5.00 -8.28 1.96
C GLU A 152 -5.86 -7.38 2.86
N ASP A 153 -5.24 -6.43 3.58
CA ASP A 153 -5.91 -5.48 4.46
C ASP A 153 -6.77 -4.45 3.70
N GLN A 154 -6.61 -4.32 2.38
CA GLN A 154 -7.39 -3.42 1.51
C GLN A 154 -8.51 -4.15 0.75
N LYS A 155 -8.66 -5.45 0.94
CA LYS A 155 -9.65 -6.25 0.21
C LYS A 155 -11.07 -5.74 0.43
N GLN A 156 -11.44 -5.42 1.67
CA GLN A 156 -12.77 -4.90 2.00
C GLN A 156 -13.07 -3.56 1.32
N HIS A 157 -12.07 -2.68 1.18
CA HIS A 157 -12.24 -1.41 0.45
C HIS A 157 -12.50 -1.64 -1.05
N LEU A 158 -11.86 -2.65 -1.64
CA LEU A 158 -12.11 -2.97 -3.04
C LEU A 158 -13.48 -3.65 -3.23
N GLU A 159 -13.94 -4.44 -2.27
CA GLU A 159 -15.30 -4.98 -2.25
C GLU A 159 -16.32 -3.84 -2.20
N LEU A 160 -16.15 -2.85 -1.30
CA LEU A 160 -16.98 -1.65 -1.27
C LEU A 160 -16.96 -0.89 -2.61
N THR A 161 -15.79 -0.74 -3.23
CA THR A 161 -15.67 -0.12 -4.55
C THR A 161 -16.53 -0.85 -5.59
N ARG A 162 -16.52 -2.18 -5.58
CA ARG A 162 -17.33 -3.02 -6.48
C ARG A 162 -18.84 -2.89 -6.20
N ASP A 163 -19.22 -2.76 -4.94
CA ASP A 163 -20.62 -2.53 -4.55
C ASP A 163 -21.12 -1.16 -5.02
N ILE A 164 -20.27 -0.12 -4.92
CA ILE A 164 -20.55 1.21 -5.49
C ILE A 164 -20.73 1.12 -7.02
N VAL A 165 -19.85 0.39 -7.73
CA VAL A 165 -19.98 0.17 -9.17
C VAL A 165 -21.31 -0.50 -9.53
N ASN A 166 -21.67 -1.57 -8.83
CA ASN A 166 -22.91 -2.30 -9.08
C ASN A 166 -24.12 -1.40 -8.87
N ARG A 167 -24.13 -0.63 -7.76
CA ARG A 167 -25.22 0.30 -7.44
C ARG A 167 -25.29 1.45 -8.46
N PHE A 168 -24.17 2.04 -8.83
CA PHE A 168 -24.12 3.11 -9.82
C PHE A 168 -24.61 2.63 -11.19
N ASN A 169 -24.11 1.49 -11.66
CA ASN A 169 -24.51 0.91 -12.94
C ASN A 169 -26.00 0.50 -12.95
N HIS A 170 -26.53 0.03 -11.82
CA HIS A 170 -27.96 -0.27 -11.71
C HIS A 170 -28.84 1.00 -11.83
N GLN A 171 -28.40 2.13 -11.25
CA GLN A 171 -29.15 3.37 -11.24
C GLN A 171 -29.01 4.17 -12.54
N PHE A 172 -27.82 4.20 -13.14
CA PHE A 172 -27.46 5.11 -14.23
C PHE A 172 -26.97 4.42 -15.50
N GLY A 173 -26.63 3.14 -15.45
CA GLY A 173 -26.22 2.33 -16.57
C GLY A 173 -27.39 1.69 -17.31
N LYS A 174 -27.06 1.00 -18.41
CA LYS A 174 -27.95 0.07 -19.11
C LYS A 174 -27.38 -1.33 -18.95
N PRO A 175 -28.20 -2.41 -19.01
CA PRO A 175 -27.73 -3.77 -18.84
C PRO A 175 -26.60 -4.17 -19.81
N ASP A 176 -26.66 -3.68 -21.04
CA ASP A 176 -25.70 -3.91 -22.11
C ASP A 176 -24.59 -2.84 -22.21
N LYS A 177 -24.68 -1.77 -21.42
CA LYS A 177 -23.73 -0.65 -21.45
C LYS A 177 -23.51 -0.09 -20.04
N PRO A 178 -22.72 -0.76 -19.20
CA PRO A 178 -22.35 -0.23 -17.89
C PRO A 178 -21.54 1.07 -18.04
N VAL A 179 -21.70 1.98 -17.10
CA VAL A 179 -20.95 3.26 -17.07
C VAL A 179 -19.58 3.05 -16.44
N LEU A 180 -19.53 2.31 -15.34
CA LEU A 180 -18.31 2.03 -14.57
C LEU A 180 -17.88 0.57 -14.74
N LYS A 181 -16.58 0.33 -14.86
CA LYS A 181 -15.99 -1.00 -14.87
C LYS A 181 -15.83 -1.56 -13.46
N LEU A 182 -15.99 -2.88 -13.31
CA LEU A 182 -15.67 -3.59 -12.09
C LEU A 182 -14.15 -3.81 -11.99
N PRO A 183 -13.46 -3.21 -11.02
CA PRO A 183 -12.03 -3.44 -10.85
C PRO A 183 -11.76 -4.82 -10.25
N GLU A 184 -10.61 -5.41 -10.62
CA GLU A 184 -10.14 -6.68 -10.09
C GLU A 184 -8.90 -6.48 -9.20
N PRO A 185 -8.84 -7.14 -8.03
CA PRO A 185 -7.65 -7.09 -7.19
C PRO A 185 -6.47 -7.84 -7.83
N ILE A 186 -5.28 -7.28 -7.73
CA ILE A 186 -4.04 -8.04 -7.86
C ILE A 186 -3.50 -8.27 -6.44
N ILE A 187 -3.82 -9.43 -5.88
CA ILE A 187 -3.32 -9.83 -4.56
C ILE A 187 -2.17 -10.82 -4.79
N ARG A 188 -0.97 -10.46 -4.36
CA ARG A 188 0.17 -11.37 -4.42
C ARG A 188 0.12 -12.35 -3.26
N LYS A 189 0.19 -13.63 -3.59
CA LYS A 189 0.35 -14.72 -2.61
C LYS A 189 1.70 -14.65 -1.87
N ASP A 190 2.71 -14.08 -2.52
CA ASP A 190 4.09 -13.99 -2.02
C ASP A 190 4.41 -12.65 -1.33
N GLY A 191 3.41 -11.83 -1.05
CA GLY A 191 3.56 -10.58 -0.31
C GLY A 191 3.97 -10.85 1.13
N ALA A 192 5.25 -11.16 1.33
CA ALA A 192 5.77 -11.41 2.65
C ALA A 192 5.52 -10.20 3.55
N ARG A 193 4.82 -10.44 4.64
CA ARG A 193 4.57 -9.44 5.67
C ARG A 193 5.90 -9.13 6.37
N VAL A 194 6.49 -7.99 6.03
CA VAL A 194 7.73 -7.53 6.68
C VAL A 194 7.44 -7.12 8.11
N MET A 195 8.14 -7.75 9.05
CA MET A 195 7.96 -7.51 10.48
C MET A 195 8.97 -6.50 11.00
N SER A 196 8.70 -5.95 12.18
CA SER A 196 9.59 -5.04 12.89
C SER A 196 10.94 -5.71 13.19
N LEU A 197 12.03 -4.93 13.15
CA LEU A 197 13.35 -5.41 13.56
C LEU A 197 13.49 -5.56 15.08
N THR A 198 12.62 -4.92 15.85
CA THR A 198 12.62 -4.97 17.32
C THR A 198 11.58 -5.93 17.89
N ASP A 199 10.66 -6.42 17.02
CA ASP A 199 9.61 -7.37 17.40
C ASP A 199 9.14 -8.13 16.16
N GLY A 200 9.60 -9.37 15.98
CA GLY A 200 9.26 -10.22 14.82
C GLY A 200 7.79 -10.63 14.73
N THR A 201 6.97 -10.31 15.73
CA THR A 201 5.52 -10.59 15.75
C THR A 201 4.69 -9.39 15.27
N SER A 202 5.25 -8.19 15.29
CA SER A 202 4.60 -6.94 14.91
C SER A 202 5.00 -6.50 13.51
N LYS A 203 4.03 -6.03 12.69
CA LYS A 203 4.31 -5.52 11.34
C LYS A 203 5.22 -4.29 11.42
N MET A 204 6.21 -4.20 10.53
CA MET A 204 7.02 -2.99 10.35
C MET A 204 6.12 -1.79 10.06
N SER A 205 6.24 -0.73 10.88
CA SER A 205 5.31 0.40 10.84
C SER A 205 6.03 1.74 10.88
N LYS A 206 5.49 2.72 10.15
CA LYS A 206 5.93 4.13 10.19
C LYS A 206 5.64 4.79 11.55
N SER A 207 4.60 4.33 12.24
CA SER A 207 4.14 4.90 13.52
C SER A 207 4.85 4.34 14.75
N ASP A 208 5.76 3.37 14.56
CA ASP A 208 6.58 2.88 15.66
C ASP A 208 7.50 4.01 16.17
N PRO A 209 7.51 4.32 17.46
CA PRO A 209 8.36 5.38 18.02
C PRO A 209 9.86 5.08 17.90
N SER A 210 10.23 3.80 17.77
CA SER A 210 11.62 3.39 17.61
C SER A 210 12.08 3.41 16.16
N GLU A 211 13.04 4.24 15.82
CA GLU A 211 13.70 4.23 14.51
C GLU A 211 14.47 2.93 14.23
N LEU A 212 14.77 2.13 15.28
CA LEU A 212 15.44 0.83 15.14
C LEU A 212 14.49 -0.27 14.69
N SER A 213 13.17 -0.04 14.73
CA SER A 213 12.16 -1.02 14.35
C SER A 213 12.06 -1.24 12.85
N ARG A 214 12.61 -0.34 12.02
CA ARG A 214 12.45 -0.32 10.57
C ARG A 214 13.70 0.13 9.84
N ILE A 215 13.84 -0.31 8.60
CA ILE A 215 14.80 0.23 7.64
C ILE A 215 14.05 1.20 6.73
N ASN A 216 14.40 2.48 6.77
CA ASN A 216 13.86 3.48 5.86
C ASN A 216 14.57 3.38 4.52
N LEU A 217 13.89 3.70 3.41
CA LEU A 217 14.48 3.66 2.07
C LEU A 217 15.57 4.75 1.89
N THR A 218 15.62 5.70 2.80
CA THR A 218 16.61 6.80 2.83
C THR A 218 17.73 6.56 3.83
N ASP A 219 17.74 5.44 4.54
CA ASP A 219 18.82 5.11 5.47
C ASP A 219 20.14 4.88 4.72
N THR A 220 21.20 5.45 5.24
CA THR A 220 22.55 5.20 4.74
C THR A 220 23.01 3.76 5.02
N PRO A 221 23.99 3.22 4.29
CA PRO A 221 24.55 1.88 4.58
C PRO A 221 25.02 1.70 6.03
N ALA A 222 25.55 2.77 6.64
CA ALA A 222 25.99 2.75 8.04
C ALA A 222 24.80 2.63 9.00
N GLU A 223 23.69 3.34 8.73
CA GLU A 223 22.47 3.26 9.51
C GLU A 223 21.80 1.89 9.37
N ILE A 224 21.71 1.35 8.15
CA ILE A 224 21.20 0.00 7.91
C ILE A 224 22.00 -1.03 8.70
N THR A 225 23.35 -0.97 8.59
CA THR A 225 24.24 -1.87 9.32
C THR A 225 24.02 -1.77 10.84
N LYS A 226 23.87 -0.55 11.38
CA LYS A 226 23.60 -0.32 12.79
C LYS A 226 22.26 -0.91 13.22
N LYS A 227 21.21 -0.75 12.40
CA LYS A 227 19.87 -1.28 12.68
C LYS A 227 19.86 -2.80 12.67
N ILE A 228 20.49 -3.43 11.66
CA ILE A 228 20.61 -4.90 11.59
C ILE A 228 21.40 -5.46 12.77
N LYS A 229 22.52 -4.83 13.15
CA LYS A 229 23.31 -5.27 14.34
C LYS A 229 22.57 -5.14 15.66
N ARG A 230 21.52 -4.33 15.72
CA ARG A 230 20.72 -4.07 16.93
C ARG A 230 19.33 -4.71 16.88
N CYS A 231 19.01 -5.41 15.80
CA CYS A 231 17.73 -6.08 15.73
C CYS A 231 17.60 -7.15 16.83
N LYS A 232 16.37 -7.39 17.23
CA LYS A 232 16.08 -8.46 18.19
C LYS A 232 16.39 -9.81 17.54
N THR A 233 17.06 -10.69 18.28
CA THR A 233 17.38 -12.05 17.89
C THR A 233 17.08 -12.99 19.06
N ASP A 234 17.03 -14.29 18.78
CA ASP A 234 16.91 -15.33 19.79
C ASP A 234 18.29 -15.95 20.13
N PRO A 235 18.44 -16.67 21.26
CA PRO A 235 19.70 -17.29 21.68
C PRO A 235 19.96 -18.66 21.00
N VAL A 236 19.07 -19.12 20.12
CA VAL A 236 19.16 -20.45 19.50
C VAL A 236 20.14 -20.40 18.33
N ARG A 237 21.12 -21.31 18.34
CA ARG A 237 22.11 -21.41 17.25
C ARG A 237 21.46 -21.95 15.97
N GLY A 238 21.94 -21.45 14.83
CA GLY A 238 21.46 -21.83 13.49
C GLY A 238 20.30 -20.95 13.04
N LEU A 239 19.98 -20.99 11.76
CA LEU A 239 18.94 -20.20 11.13
C LEU A 239 17.86 -21.11 10.56
N GLU A 240 16.58 -20.74 10.72
CA GLU A 240 15.45 -21.60 10.41
C GLU A 240 14.26 -20.74 9.94
N PHE A 241 13.65 -21.15 8.82
CA PHE A 241 12.41 -20.57 8.33
C PHE A 241 11.18 -21.20 9.03
N ASP A 242 10.12 -20.40 9.08
CA ASP A 242 8.76 -20.84 9.46
C ASP A 242 8.64 -21.45 10.88
N ASN A 243 9.62 -21.22 11.74
CA ASN A 243 9.49 -21.59 13.15
C ASN A 243 8.73 -20.50 13.92
N PRO A 244 7.52 -20.77 14.44
CA PRO A 244 6.70 -19.77 15.14
C PRO A 244 7.31 -19.31 16.46
N GLU A 245 8.24 -20.08 17.05
CA GLU A 245 8.96 -19.70 18.26
C GLU A 245 10.16 -18.78 17.99
N ARG A 246 10.50 -18.58 16.69
CA ARG A 246 11.64 -17.77 16.24
C ARG A 246 11.23 -16.70 15.20
N PRO A 247 10.26 -15.83 15.52
CA PRO A 247 9.72 -14.87 14.57
C PRO A 247 10.74 -13.87 14.06
N GLU A 248 11.73 -13.47 14.90
CA GLU A 248 12.80 -12.56 14.50
C GLU A 248 13.76 -13.20 13.48
N CYS A 249 14.13 -14.45 13.70
CA CYS A 249 14.95 -15.22 12.75
C CYS A 249 14.23 -15.35 11.41
N ASN A 250 12.98 -15.77 11.42
CA ASN A 250 12.16 -15.89 10.22
C ASN A 250 12.02 -14.55 9.47
N ASN A 251 11.86 -13.43 10.19
CA ASN A 251 11.76 -12.09 9.59
C ASN A 251 13.07 -11.71 8.86
N LEU A 252 14.24 -11.89 9.49
CA LEU A 252 15.53 -11.56 8.88
C LEU A 252 15.83 -12.42 7.65
N LEU A 253 15.56 -13.73 7.73
CA LEU A 253 15.70 -14.63 6.59
C LEU A 253 14.76 -14.26 5.45
N THR A 254 13.51 -13.91 5.77
CA THR A 254 12.51 -13.46 4.78
C THR A 254 12.96 -12.17 4.10
N LEU A 255 13.48 -11.19 4.84
CA LEU A 255 14.04 -9.97 4.28
C LEU A 255 15.20 -10.26 3.34
N TYR A 256 16.14 -11.12 3.76
CA TYR A 256 17.27 -11.51 2.91
C TYR A 256 16.80 -12.22 1.64
N MET A 257 15.91 -13.20 1.76
CA MET A 257 15.32 -13.92 0.62
C MET A 257 14.69 -12.95 -0.40
N LEU A 258 13.83 -12.04 0.09
CA LEU A 258 13.14 -11.10 -0.80
C LEU A 258 14.07 -10.11 -1.49
N LEU A 259 15.06 -9.56 -0.77
CA LEU A 259 16.00 -8.58 -1.32
C LEU A 259 17.01 -9.19 -2.27
N ALA A 260 17.48 -10.41 -1.97
CA ALA A 260 18.42 -11.14 -2.81
C ALA A 260 17.74 -11.83 -4.02
N GLY A 261 16.41 -11.89 -4.06
CA GLY A 261 15.66 -12.61 -5.10
C GLY A 261 15.89 -14.12 -5.06
N LYS A 262 16.13 -14.68 -3.87
CA LYS A 262 16.45 -16.10 -3.64
C LYS A 262 15.23 -16.86 -3.13
N THR A 263 15.28 -18.18 -3.29
CA THR A 263 14.31 -19.10 -2.69
C THR A 263 14.67 -19.40 -1.23
N LYS A 264 13.71 -19.90 -0.44
CA LYS A 264 13.98 -20.36 0.94
C LYS A 264 15.08 -21.42 1.01
N GLN A 265 15.15 -22.33 0.03
CA GLN A 265 16.13 -23.40 -0.04
C GLN A 265 17.55 -22.85 -0.27
N GLU A 266 17.71 -21.88 -1.18
CA GLU A 266 18.99 -21.23 -1.43
C GLU A 266 19.50 -20.46 -0.21
N VAL A 267 18.60 -19.70 0.44
CA VAL A 267 18.96 -18.97 1.68
C VAL A 267 19.32 -19.93 2.81
N ALA A 268 18.55 -21.00 2.99
CA ALA A 268 18.84 -22.01 4.01
C ALA A 268 20.20 -22.67 3.79
N ALA A 269 20.56 -22.98 2.53
CA ALA A 269 21.85 -23.57 2.20
C ALA A 269 23.02 -22.61 2.47
N GLU A 270 22.85 -21.31 2.24
CA GLU A 270 23.88 -20.29 2.50
C GLU A 270 24.08 -19.98 3.99
N CYS A 271 23.08 -20.24 4.80
CA CYS A 271 23.07 -19.91 6.24
C CYS A 271 23.24 -21.15 7.13
N GLN A 272 23.71 -22.27 6.59
CA GLN A 272 23.89 -23.54 7.34
C GLN A 272 25.12 -23.56 8.25
N ASP A 273 26.02 -22.60 8.18
CA ASP A 273 27.23 -22.45 9.01
C ASP A 273 26.96 -21.47 10.19
#